data_6455a4e787c976856371e90138bd39cd
#
_entry.id   6455a4e787c976856371e90138bd39cd
#
_cell.length_a   1.000
_cell.length_b   1.000
_cell.length_c   1.000
_cell.angle_alpha   90.00
_cell.angle_beta   90.00
_cell.angle_gamma   90.00
#
_symmetry.space_group_name_H-M   'P 1'
#
loop_
_entity.id
_entity.type
_entity.pdbx_description
1 polymer ?
#
loop_
_entity_poly.entity_id
_entity_poly.type
_entity_poly.pdbx_seq_one_letter_code
_entity_poly.pdbx_strand_id
1 'polypeptide(L)'
;MIANDISNTETVRNVFIIDDKGIVRTILVYPMNVGRCIPEILRTVQALQVADANNSSTPANWIPCQPVIVPMPKTFCQLQERNAEINKNKNGISWYLSFKNPKDCCKLDKKRQINDKEENNNRQ
;
A
#
# COMPACT_ATOMS: atom_id res chain seq x y z
N MET A 1 25.22 0.26 4.44
CA MET A 1 26.57 0.54 4.94
C MET A 1 26.43 1.45 6.15
N ILE A 2 26.60 0.94 7.33
CA ILE A 2 26.55 1.73 8.56
C ILE A 2 27.98 2.22 8.77
N ALA A 3 28.18 3.53 8.73
CA ALA A 3 29.51 4.11 8.96
C ALA A 3 29.91 3.87 10.41
N ASN A 4 31.02 3.17 10.59
CA ASN A 4 31.65 2.87 11.90
C ASN A 4 32.48 4.06 12.43
N ASP A 5 31.97 5.27 12.31
CA ASP A 5 32.68 6.41 12.89
C ASP A 5 32.06 6.75 14.25
N ILE A 6 32.79 6.33 15.31
CA ILE A 6 32.36 6.45 16.72
C ILE A 6 32.25 7.93 17.18
N SER A 7 32.75 8.87 16.39
CA SER A 7 32.69 10.31 16.68
C SER A 7 31.43 11.00 16.15
N ASN A 8 30.60 10.31 15.35
CA ASN A 8 29.44 10.91 14.72
C ASN A 8 28.18 10.61 15.53
N THR A 9 27.71 11.58 16.32
CA THR A 9 26.48 11.52 17.12
C THR A 9 25.21 11.73 16.28
N GLU A 10 25.31 11.68 14.95
CA GLU A 10 24.21 11.90 14.04
C GLU A 10 23.24 10.71 14.03
N THR A 11 21.96 10.98 14.24
CA THR A 11 20.92 9.95 14.31
C THR A 11 20.31 9.66 12.95
N VAL A 12 20.22 8.41 12.58
CA VAL A 12 19.45 7.94 11.41
C VAL A 12 17.95 8.14 11.70
N ARG A 13 17.21 8.64 10.71
CA ARG A 13 15.78 8.90 10.83
C ARG A 13 14.99 7.69 10.33
N ASN A 14 14.37 6.97 11.26
CA ASN A 14 13.56 5.80 10.93
C ASN A 14 12.07 6.10 11.07
N VAL A 15 11.26 5.44 10.23
CA VAL A 15 9.81 5.35 10.36
C VAL A 15 9.44 3.88 10.43
N PHE A 16 8.73 3.50 11.50
CA PHE A 16 8.20 2.15 11.68
C PHE A 16 6.68 2.20 11.45
N ILE A 17 6.18 1.37 10.56
CA ILE A 17 4.74 1.14 10.38
C ILE A 17 4.41 -0.17 11.10
N ILE A 18 3.58 -0.07 12.12
CA ILE A 18 3.19 -1.16 13.01
C ILE A 18 1.69 -1.38 12.84
N ASP A 19 1.26 -2.62 12.68
CA ASP A 19 -0.16 -2.95 12.58
C ASP A 19 -0.86 -3.00 13.95
N ASP A 20 -2.18 -3.24 13.92
CA ASP A 20 -3.03 -3.36 15.10
C ASP A 20 -2.70 -4.55 16.01
N LYS A 21 -1.90 -5.50 15.52
CA LYS A 21 -1.40 -6.66 16.26
C LYS A 21 -0.01 -6.42 16.88
N GLY A 22 0.55 -5.24 16.71
CA GLY A 22 1.88 -4.88 17.18
C GLY A 22 3.02 -5.42 16.30
N ILE A 23 2.72 -5.85 15.06
CA ILE A 23 3.74 -6.38 14.14
C ILE A 23 4.30 -5.24 13.29
N VAL A 24 5.62 -5.13 13.23
CA VAL A 24 6.29 -4.19 12.32
C VAL A 24 6.14 -4.69 10.88
N ARG A 25 5.40 -3.93 10.07
CA ARG A 25 5.09 -4.26 8.67
C ARG A 25 6.10 -3.65 7.69
N THR A 26 6.59 -2.47 7.98
CA THR A 26 7.53 -1.74 7.11
C THR A 26 8.42 -0.85 7.93
N ILE A 27 9.68 -0.74 7.51
CA ILE A 27 10.66 0.19 8.09
C ILE A 27 11.21 1.04 6.94
N LEU A 28 11.07 2.36 7.04
CA LEU A 28 11.68 3.32 6.12
C LEU A 28 12.85 4.00 6.84
N VAL A 29 14.02 3.90 6.26
CA VAL A 29 15.27 4.44 6.82
C VAL A 29 15.73 5.61 5.95
N TYR A 30 15.84 6.79 6.53
CA TYR A 30 16.28 8.00 5.86
C TYR A 30 17.63 8.45 6.44
N PRO A 31 18.61 8.82 5.60
CA PRO A 31 19.82 9.48 6.06
C PRO A 31 19.49 10.87 6.60
N MET A 32 20.41 11.46 7.36
CA MET A 32 20.17 12.74 8.03
C MET A 32 19.85 13.90 7.08
N ASN A 33 20.48 13.91 5.92
CA ASN A 33 20.34 14.96 4.91
C ASN A 33 19.06 14.79 4.03
N VAL A 34 18.26 13.76 4.28
CA VAL A 34 17.01 13.51 3.53
C VAL A 34 15.81 13.63 4.47
N GLY A 35 14.87 14.50 4.11
CA GLY A 35 13.59 14.65 4.82
C GLY A 35 12.65 13.48 4.53
N ARG A 36 11.74 13.20 5.46
CA ARG A 36 10.69 12.17 5.29
C ARG A 36 9.64 12.65 4.29
N CYS A 37 9.24 11.78 3.38
CA CYS A 37 8.10 12.01 2.49
C CYS A 37 6.80 11.54 3.18
N ILE A 38 6.08 12.45 3.79
CA ILE A 38 4.84 12.12 4.53
C ILE A 38 3.75 11.52 3.64
N PRO A 39 3.51 12.01 2.40
CA PRO A 39 2.57 11.37 1.48
C PRO A 39 2.92 9.91 1.18
N GLU A 40 4.21 9.57 1.06
CA GLU A 40 4.64 8.18 0.82
C GLU A 40 4.41 7.28 2.05
N ILE A 41 4.64 7.79 3.25
CA ILE A 41 4.34 7.06 4.48
C ILE A 41 2.84 6.76 4.54
N LEU A 42 1.99 7.76 4.27
CA LEU A 42 0.54 7.59 4.24
C LEU A 42 0.10 6.59 3.16
N ARG A 43 0.65 6.72 1.93
CA ARG A 43 0.39 5.79 0.84
C ARG A 43 0.73 4.35 1.24
N THR A 44 1.86 4.15 1.91
CA THR A 44 2.31 2.82 2.37
C THR A 44 1.35 2.23 3.41
N VAL A 45 0.87 3.03 4.37
CA VAL A 45 -0.16 2.59 5.34
C VAL A 45 -1.44 2.17 4.62
N GLN A 46 -1.93 2.99 3.68
CA GLN A 46 -3.13 2.68 2.89
C GLN A 46 -2.95 1.43 2.03
N ALA A 47 -1.77 1.24 1.44
CA ALA A 47 -1.44 0.05 0.66
C ALA A 47 -1.49 -1.22 1.52
N LEU A 48 -0.92 -1.20 2.72
CA LEU A 48 -0.97 -2.32 3.68
C LEU A 48 -2.42 -2.65 4.07
N GLN A 49 -3.21 -1.63 4.42
CA GLN A 49 -4.62 -1.82 4.79
C GLN A 49 -5.46 -2.43 3.66
N VAL A 50 -5.27 -1.94 2.42
CA VAL A 50 -5.98 -2.47 1.24
C VAL A 50 -5.53 -3.89 0.92
N ALA A 51 -4.23 -4.18 1.00
CA ALA A 51 -3.68 -5.51 0.77
C ALA A 51 -4.26 -6.54 1.75
N ASP A 52 -4.30 -6.20 3.04
CA ASP A 52 -4.83 -7.07 4.09
C ASP A 52 -6.34 -7.28 3.93
N ALA A 53 -7.12 -6.20 3.74
CA ALA A 53 -8.57 -6.26 3.59
C ALA A 53 -9.02 -7.07 2.35
N ASN A 54 -8.24 -7.07 1.29
CA ASN A 54 -8.57 -7.74 0.03
C ASN A 54 -7.82 -9.06 -0.18
N ASN A 55 -6.99 -9.49 0.76
CA ASN A 55 -6.07 -10.62 0.60
C ASN A 55 -5.36 -10.54 -0.78
N SER A 56 -4.62 -9.47 -1.00
CA SER A 56 -4.05 -9.10 -2.29
C SER A 56 -2.71 -8.40 -2.10
N SER A 57 -2.05 -8.03 -3.20
CA SER A 57 -0.83 -7.23 -3.17
C SER A 57 -1.02 -5.95 -3.98
N THR A 58 -0.39 -4.87 -3.56
CA THR A 58 -0.38 -3.63 -4.33
C THR A 58 0.78 -3.65 -5.33
N PRO A 59 0.56 -3.25 -6.61
CA PRO A 59 1.65 -3.14 -7.58
C PRO A 59 2.59 -1.97 -7.26
N ALA A 60 3.71 -1.90 -7.98
CA ALA A 60 4.61 -0.76 -7.92
C ALA A 60 3.86 0.54 -8.26
N ASN A 61 4.22 1.63 -7.59
CA ASN A 61 3.61 2.96 -7.75
C ASN A 61 2.08 3.00 -7.49
N TRP A 62 1.54 2.00 -6.80
CA TRP A 62 0.11 1.95 -6.48
C TRP A 62 -0.32 3.17 -5.66
N ILE A 63 -1.43 3.75 -6.04
CA ILE A 63 -2.14 4.78 -5.28
C ILE A 63 -3.55 4.29 -4.93
N PRO A 64 -4.22 4.87 -3.91
CA PRO A 64 -5.60 4.50 -3.57
C PRO A 64 -6.52 4.47 -4.80
N CYS A 65 -7.44 3.51 -4.81
CA CYS A 65 -8.41 3.24 -5.89
C CYS A 65 -7.86 2.60 -7.17
N GLN A 66 -6.58 2.32 -7.26
CA GLN A 66 -6.05 1.53 -8.36
C GLN A 66 -6.23 0.02 -8.14
N PRO A 67 -6.22 -0.77 -9.20
CA PRO A 67 -6.30 -2.21 -9.13
C PRO A 67 -5.18 -2.83 -8.28
N VAL A 68 -5.49 -3.94 -7.62
CA VAL A 68 -4.55 -4.74 -6.82
C VAL A 68 -4.28 -6.08 -7.48
N ILE A 69 -3.13 -6.65 -7.20
CA ILE A 69 -2.70 -7.94 -7.72
C ILE A 69 -3.39 -9.06 -6.95
N VAL A 70 -4.00 -9.97 -7.65
CA VAL A 70 -4.63 -11.17 -7.07
C VAL A 70 -3.54 -12.18 -6.72
N PRO A 71 -3.57 -12.82 -5.52
CA PRO A 71 -2.59 -13.83 -5.14
C PRO A 71 -2.49 -14.96 -6.16
N MET A 72 -1.31 -15.56 -6.31
CA MET A 72 -1.12 -16.69 -7.22
C MET A 72 -2.02 -17.87 -6.87
N PRO A 73 -2.56 -18.60 -7.87
CA PRO A 73 -3.29 -19.83 -7.65
C PRO A 73 -2.41 -20.89 -6.98
N LYS A 74 -2.94 -21.58 -5.99
CA LYS A 74 -2.22 -22.63 -5.24
C LYS A 74 -2.55 -24.03 -5.73
N THR A 75 -3.62 -24.19 -6.52
CA THR A 75 -4.09 -25.49 -7.04
C THR A 75 -4.27 -25.39 -8.55
N PHE A 76 -4.26 -26.57 -9.21
CA PHE A 76 -4.47 -26.66 -10.65
C PHE A 76 -5.87 -26.20 -11.06
N CYS A 77 -6.89 -26.49 -10.27
CA CYS A 77 -8.27 -25.99 -10.51
C CYS A 77 -8.33 -24.46 -10.51
N GLN A 78 -7.72 -23.82 -9.51
CA GLN A 78 -7.65 -22.36 -9.42
C GLN A 78 -6.89 -21.75 -10.60
N LEU A 79 -5.87 -22.46 -11.12
CA LEU A 79 -5.13 -22.03 -12.30
C LEU A 79 -6.01 -22.05 -13.55
N GLN A 80 -6.79 -23.12 -13.75
CA GLN A 80 -7.72 -23.23 -14.89
C GLN A 80 -8.82 -22.17 -14.82
N GLU A 81 -9.43 -21.95 -13.66
CA GLU A 81 -10.42 -20.90 -13.43
C GLU A 81 -9.85 -19.52 -13.76
N ARG A 82 -8.65 -19.23 -13.28
CA ARG A 82 -7.97 -17.96 -13.53
C ARG A 82 -7.70 -17.74 -15.03
N ASN A 83 -7.21 -18.74 -15.73
CA ASN A 83 -6.98 -18.64 -17.18
C ASN A 83 -8.28 -18.37 -17.94
N ALA A 84 -9.37 -18.99 -17.53
CA ALA A 84 -10.69 -18.74 -18.11
C ALA A 84 -11.19 -17.32 -17.83
N GLU A 85 -10.99 -16.79 -16.61
CA GLU A 85 -11.34 -15.44 -16.23
C GLU A 85 -10.53 -14.37 -16.99
N ILE A 86 -9.21 -14.58 -17.14
CA ILE A 86 -8.35 -13.66 -17.88
C ILE A 86 -8.77 -13.59 -19.34
N ASN A 87 -9.07 -14.72 -19.94
CA ASN A 87 -9.52 -14.79 -21.34
C ASN A 87 -10.86 -14.08 -21.55
N LYS A 88 -11.77 -14.11 -20.55
CA LYS A 88 -13.08 -13.42 -20.62
C LYS A 88 -12.97 -11.93 -20.34
N ASN A 89 -12.26 -11.54 -19.29
CA ASN A 89 -12.33 -10.19 -18.72
C ASN A 89 -11.11 -9.33 -19.02
N LYS A 90 -10.06 -9.87 -19.61
CA LYS A 90 -8.77 -9.19 -19.88
C LYS A 90 -8.16 -8.51 -18.64
N ASN A 91 -8.47 -9.02 -17.43
CA ASN A 91 -8.05 -8.44 -16.16
C ASN A 91 -6.64 -8.86 -15.73
N GLY A 92 -5.81 -9.30 -16.65
CA GLY A 92 -4.46 -9.75 -16.35
C GLY A 92 -3.62 -10.00 -17.59
N ILE A 93 -2.31 -10.01 -17.36
CA ILE A 93 -1.32 -10.31 -18.41
C ILE A 93 -1.13 -11.82 -18.51
N SER A 94 -1.21 -12.53 -17.39
CA SER A 94 -1.03 -13.98 -17.30
C SER A 94 -1.60 -14.51 -15.99
N TRP A 95 -1.62 -15.85 -15.84
CA TRP A 95 -2.08 -16.53 -14.61
C TRP A 95 -1.35 -16.09 -13.34
N TYR A 96 -0.11 -15.67 -13.43
CA TYR A 96 0.71 -15.19 -12.31
C TYR A 96 0.52 -13.69 -12.04
N LEU A 97 0.00 -12.91 -12.99
CA LEU A 97 -0.20 -11.47 -12.86
C LEU A 97 -1.59 -11.08 -13.35
N SER A 98 -2.53 -11.14 -12.47
CA SER A 98 -3.92 -10.71 -12.68
C SER A 98 -4.31 -9.65 -11.65
N PHE A 99 -5.23 -8.78 -12.05
CA PHE A 99 -5.65 -7.63 -11.27
C PHE A 99 -7.12 -7.71 -10.93
N LYS A 100 -7.51 -7.11 -9.81
CA LYS A 100 -8.90 -6.88 -9.42
C LYS A 100 -9.06 -5.48 -8.83
N ASN A 101 -10.24 -4.90 -8.91
CA ASN A 101 -10.55 -3.66 -8.22
C ASN A 101 -10.76 -3.95 -6.73
N PRO A 102 -10.18 -3.16 -5.82
CA PRO A 102 -10.36 -3.33 -4.38
C PRO A 102 -11.81 -2.99 -3.99
N LYS A 103 -12.39 -3.77 -3.05
CA LYS A 103 -13.82 -3.68 -2.70
C LYS A 103 -14.21 -2.41 -1.94
N ASP A 104 -13.31 -1.72 -1.27
CA ASP A 104 -13.63 -0.61 -0.35
C ASP A 104 -12.88 0.69 -0.61
N CYS A 105 -12.40 0.89 -1.82
CA CYS A 105 -11.56 2.04 -2.17
C CYS A 105 -12.25 3.40 -2.00
N CYS A 106 -13.54 3.49 -2.26
CA CYS A 106 -14.28 4.76 -2.23
C CYS A 106 -14.68 5.26 -0.84
N LYS A 107 -14.52 4.45 0.22
CA LYS A 107 -14.94 4.87 1.56
C LYS A 107 -13.93 5.79 2.24
N LEU A 108 -12.64 5.64 1.93
CA LEU A 108 -11.57 6.47 2.52
C LEU A 108 -11.56 7.88 1.94
N ASP A 109 -11.83 8.03 0.64
CA ASP A 109 -11.87 9.34 -0.01
C ASP A 109 -13.12 10.15 0.37
N LYS A 110 -14.26 9.49 0.59
CA LYS A 110 -15.48 10.18 1.05
C LYS A 110 -15.33 10.77 2.46
N LYS A 111 -14.64 10.09 3.37
CA LYS A 111 -14.36 10.63 4.71
C LYS A 111 -13.42 11.83 4.66
N ARG A 112 -12.44 11.84 3.75
CA ARG A 112 -11.54 12.99 3.56
C ARG A 112 -12.28 14.21 3.03
N GLN A 113 -13.10 14.05 2.00
CA GLN A 113 -13.85 15.16 1.41
C GLN A 113 -14.88 15.79 2.38
N ILE A 114 -15.38 15.02 3.34
CA ILE A 114 -16.28 15.52 4.38
C ILE A 114 -15.49 16.34 5.40
N ASN A 115 -14.36 15.85 5.88
CA ASN A 115 -13.52 16.57 6.84
C ASN A 115 -12.94 17.88 6.27
N ASP A 116 -12.48 17.86 5.00
CA ASP A 116 -11.96 19.07 4.33
C ASP A 116 -13.05 20.15 4.14
N LYS A 117 -14.31 19.75 4.00
CA LYS A 117 -15.46 20.68 3.93
C LYS A 117 -15.84 21.25 5.29
N GLU A 118 -15.73 20.46 6.35
CA GLU A 118 -16.01 20.90 7.71
C GLU A 118 -14.92 21.86 8.24
N GLU A 119 -13.65 21.60 7.92
CA GLU A 119 -12.56 22.50 8.29
C GLU A 119 -12.62 23.85 7.56
N ASN A 120 -13.05 23.88 6.29
CA ASN A 120 -13.21 25.13 5.55
C ASN A 120 -14.42 25.95 6.00
N ASN A 121 -15.48 25.31 6.52
CA ASN A 121 -16.64 26.02 7.04
C ASN A 121 -16.40 26.64 8.43
N ASN A 122 -15.44 26.12 9.21
CA ASN A 122 -15.10 26.65 10.53
C ASN A 122 -14.05 27.78 10.48
N ARG A 123 -13.55 28.15 9.31
CA ARG A 123 -12.57 29.24 9.10
C ARG A 123 -13.19 30.51 8.51
N GLN A 124 -14.49 30.56 8.34
CA GLN A 124 -15.25 31.78 8.01
C GLN A 124 -16.00 32.29 9.24
#